data_2d42225675700cbcbf21c175f9702fa7
#
_entry.id   2d42225675700cbcbf21c175f9702fa7
#
_cell.length_a   1.000
_cell.length_b   1.000
_cell.length_c   1.000
_cell.angle_alpha   90.00
_cell.angle_beta   90.00
_cell.angle_gamma   90.00
#
_symmetry.space_group_name_H-M   'P 1'
#
loop_
_entity.id
_entity.type
_entity.pdbx_description
1 polymer ?
#
loop_
_entity_poly.entity_id
_entity_poly.type
_entity_poly.pdbx_seq_one_letter_code
_entity_poly.pdbx_strand_id
1 'polypeptide(L)'
;MAENNVIISAEEEAKLLKPIDEYVGKIQAQIDALRVEGSDKVNSLKNQIAIAKENKNLTKEQQNKIIEESKKQLEKAKATEAANKEQITKLIADAEGYLSKHYSSEYYDIVAKSCEAEKKAENSSFEKTKTQIQEEHKKALGSLKDAEEIKAEKYTYKNKLYDAQMAHESRLQEIKDRKHDAFMHKFHLIDLLRMSKYTFA
;
A
#
# COMPACT_ATOMS: atom_id res chain seq x y z
N MET A 1 -26.05 -13.88 -18.65
CA MET A 1 -25.60 -14.05 -17.26
C MET A 1 -25.53 -12.65 -16.66
N ALA A 2 -26.32 -12.37 -15.62
CA ALA A 2 -26.26 -11.06 -14.95
C ALA A 2 -24.88 -10.95 -14.31
N GLU A 3 -24.08 -9.98 -14.78
CA GLU A 3 -22.85 -9.57 -14.07
C GLU A 3 -23.32 -9.08 -12.70
N ASN A 4 -22.97 -9.81 -11.65
CA ASN A 4 -23.17 -9.35 -10.28
C ASN A 4 -22.31 -8.09 -10.08
N ASN A 5 -22.91 -6.92 -10.31
CA ASN A 5 -22.32 -5.63 -9.99
C ASN A 5 -22.32 -5.46 -8.45
N VAL A 6 -21.42 -6.16 -7.80
CA VAL A 6 -21.26 -6.08 -6.34
C VAL A 6 -20.34 -4.91 -6.02
N ILE A 7 -20.89 -3.91 -5.34
CA ILE A 7 -20.12 -2.82 -4.73
C ILE A 7 -19.70 -3.32 -3.36
N ILE A 8 -18.39 -3.39 -3.09
CA ILE A 8 -17.87 -3.76 -1.78
C ILE A 8 -17.61 -2.51 -0.93
N SER A 9 -17.86 -2.63 0.36
CA SER A 9 -17.53 -1.60 1.34
C SER A 9 -16.02 -1.55 1.64
N ALA A 10 -15.55 -0.46 2.23
CA ALA A 10 -14.17 -0.35 2.71
C ALA A 10 -13.81 -1.44 3.74
N GLU A 11 -14.79 -1.88 4.55
CA GLU A 11 -14.58 -2.97 5.52
C GLU A 11 -14.38 -4.32 4.83
N GLU A 12 -15.15 -4.59 3.77
CA GLU A 12 -15.00 -5.81 2.96
C GLU A 12 -13.67 -5.79 2.21
N GLU A 13 -13.29 -4.65 1.66
CA GLU A 13 -11.99 -4.46 1.00
C GLU A 13 -10.83 -4.73 1.96
N ALA A 14 -10.88 -4.20 3.19
CA ALA A 14 -9.88 -4.46 4.22
C ALA A 14 -9.81 -5.95 4.61
N LYS A 15 -10.95 -6.66 4.63
CA LYS A 15 -10.98 -8.11 4.89
C LYS A 15 -10.31 -8.92 3.78
N LEU A 16 -10.42 -8.48 2.52
CA LEU A 16 -9.75 -9.13 1.39
C LEU A 16 -8.23 -8.91 1.43
N LEU A 17 -7.80 -7.72 1.84
CA LEU A 17 -6.38 -7.34 1.89
C LEU A 17 -5.65 -7.98 3.07
N LYS A 18 -6.33 -8.13 4.21
CA LYS A 18 -5.75 -8.61 5.48
C LYS A 18 -4.92 -9.91 5.35
N PRO A 19 -5.37 -10.98 4.68
CA PRO A 19 -4.56 -12.20 4.53
C PRO A 19 -3.25 -11.98 3.78
N ILE A 20 -3.27 -11.06 2.81
CA ILE A 20 -2.09 -10.70 2.00
C ILE A 20 -1.09 -9.94 2.85
N ASP A 21 -1.54 -8.94 3.60
CA ASP A 21 -0.69 -8.16 4.51
C ASP A 21 -0.11 -9.02 5.63
N GLU A 22 -0.92 -9.93 6.21
CA GLU A 22 -0.45 -10.89 7.22
C GLU A 22 0.63 -11.83 6.66
N TYR A 23 0.48 -12.28 5.41
CA TYR A 23 1.49 -13.11 4.77
C TYR A 23 2.80 -12.34 4.59
N VAL A 24 2.75 -11.13 4.03
CA VAL A 24 3.93 -10.27 3.85
C VAL A 24 4.57 -9.94 5.20
N GLY A 25 3.77 -9.61 6.22
CA GLY A 25 4.27 -9.35 7.58
C GLY A 25 5.01 -10.54 8.19
N LYS A 26 4.55 -11.77 7.96
CA LYS A 26 5.26 -13.00 8.40
C LYS A 26 6.60 -13.16 7.69
N ILE A 27 6.65 -12.93 6.38
CA ILE A 27 7.90 -12.99 5.61
C ILE A 27 8.88 -11.92 6.11
N GLN A 28 8.39 -10.70 6.33
CA GLN A 28 9.19 -9.60 6.89
C GLN A 28 9.81 -9.97 8.23
N ALA A 29 9.02 -10.53 9.15
CA ALA A 29 9.51 -10.96 10.45
C ALA A 29 10.58 -12.06 10.34
N GLN A 30 10.45 -12.98 9.38
CA GLN A 30 11.48 -14.00 9.12
C GLN A 30 12.76 -13.39 8.58
N ILE A 31 12.68 -12.43 7.66
CA ILE A 31 13.83 -11.71 7.12
C ILE A 31 14.57 -10.98 8.26
N ASP A 32 13.82 -10.27 9.13
CA ASP A 32 14.39 -9.54 10.26
C ASP A 32 15.10 -10.48 11.25
N ALA A 33 14.54 -11.65 11.55
CA ALA A 33 15.17 -12.65 12.39
C ALA A 33 16.49 -13.16 11.79
N LEU A 34 16.49 -13.51 10.50
CA LEU A 34 17.70 -13.95 9.79
C LEU A 34 18.78 -12.86 9.74
N ARG A 35 18.38 -11.60 9.63
CA ARG A 35 19.28 -10.46 9.67
C ARG A 35 19.96 -10.33 11.03
N VAL A 36 19.20 -10.40 12.13
CA VAL A 36 19.74 -10.31 13.50
C VAL A 36 20.76 -11.42 13.77
N GLU A 37 20.46 -12.66 13.34
CA GLU A 37 21.37 -13.79 13.51
C GLU A 37 22.64 -13.70 12.65
N GLY A 38 22.56 -13.05 11.49
CA GLY A 38 23.65 -12.92 10.53
C GLY A 38 24.39 -11.59 10.65
N SER A 39 23.94 -10.60 9.90
CA SER A 39 24.65 -9.32 9.70
C SER A 39 24.86 -8.53 10.98
N ASP A 40 23.84 -8.46 11.86
CA ASP A 40 23.96 -7.71 13.12
C ASP A 40 24.99 -8.34 14.05
N LYS A 41 25.06 -9.67 14.07
CA LYS A 41 26.07 -10.38 14.85
C LYS A 41 27.48 -10.18 14.29
N VAL A 42 27.63 -10.20 12.96
CA VAL A 42 28.92 -9.90 12.29
C VAL A 42 29.39 -8.48 12.65
N ASN A 43 28.50 -7.50 12.59
CA ASN A 43 28.83 -6.10 12.91
C ASN A 43 29.15 -5.92 14.40
N SER A 44 28.43 -6.58 15.29
CA SER A 44 28.70 -6.57 16.73
C SER A 44 30.09 -7.14 17.04
N LEU A 45 30.46 -8.27 16.44
CA LEU A 45 31.77 -8.88 16.62
C LEU A 45 32.91 -8.02 16.06
N LYS A 46 32.73 -7.37 14.89
CA LYS A 46 33.69 -6.40 14.36
C LYS A 46 33.89 -5.23 15.31
N ASN A 47 32.82 -4.69 15.89
CA ASN A 47 32.91 -3.62 16.88
C ASN A 47 33.60 -4.07 18.16
N GLN A 48 33.34 -5.28 18.66
CA GLN A 48 34.05 -5.84 19.82
C GLN A 48 35.54 -5.93 19.57
N ILE A 49 35.97 -6.38 18.40
CA ILE A 49 37.39 -6.44 18.00
C ILE A 49 38.01 -5.04 17.97
N ALA A 50 37.31 -4.06 17.44
CA ALA A 50 37.79 -2.67 17.39
C ALA A 50 37.95 -2.09 18.79
N ILE A 51 36.92 -2.23 19.65
CA ILE A 51 36.93 -1.77 21.05
C ILE A 51 38.06 -2.43 21.82
N ALA A 52 38.25 -3.76 21.67
CA ALA A 52 39.32 -4.46 22.39
C ALA A 52 40.71 -3.97 22.00
N LYS A 53 40.92 -3.60 20.73
CA LYS A 53 42.21 -3.03 20.26
C LYS A 53 42.52 -1.67 20.87
N GLU A 54 41.49 -0.84 21.09
CA GLU A 54 41.65 0.54 21.55
C GLU A 54 41.57 0.68 23.06
N ASN A 55 41.17 -0.39 23.79
CA ASN A 55 40.95 -0.33 25.21
C ASN A 55 42.27 -0.35 25.99
N LYS A 56 42.70 0.82 26.44
CA LYS A 56 43.95 1.04 27.24
C LYS A 56 43.91 0.45 28.64
N ASN A 57 42.73 0.06 29.14
CA ASN A 57 42.58 -0.53 30.46
C ASN A 57 42.82 -2.04 30.51
N LEU A 58 42.99 -2.68 29.35
CA LEU A 58 43.28 -4.09 29.22
C LEU A 58 44.80 -4.32 29.01
N THR A 59 45.33 -5.40 29.61
CA THR A 59 46.68 -5.85 29.27
C THR A 59 46.71 -6.36 27.81
N LYS A 60 47.88 -6.36 27.20
CA LYS A 60 48.07 -6.89 25.83
C LYS A 60 47.63 -8.35 25.71
N GLU A 61 47.85 -9.15 26.75
CA GLU A 61 47.41 -10.53 26.78
C GLU A 61 45.89 -10.68 26.79
N GLN A 62 45.20 -9.88 27.62
CA GLN A 62 43.73 -9.80 27.66
C GLN A 62 43.12 -9.30 26.30
N GLN A 63 43.74 -8.27 25.71
CA GLN A 63 43.34 -7.78 24.39
C GLN A 63 43.44 -8.89 23.35
N ASN A 64 44.58 -9.56 23.25
CA ASN A 64 44.81 -10.63 22.27
C ASN A 64 43.82 -11.77 22.47
N LYS A 65 43.54 -12.18 23.71
CA LYS A 65 42.57 -13.26 23.97
C LYS A 65 41.16 -12.89 23.47
N ILE A 66 40.69 -11.69 23.80
CA ILE A 66 39.38 -11.20 23.36
C ILE A 66 39.32 -11.14 21.82
N ILE A 67 40.40 -10.61 21.19
CA ILE A 67 40.45 -10.47 19.73
C ILE A 67 40.45 -11.85 19.03
N GLU A 68 41.20 -12.83 19.56
CA GLU A 68 41.23 -14.16 18.98
C GLU A 68 39.90 -14.91 19.13
N GLU A 69 39.26 -14.82 20.30
CA GLU A 69 37.95 -15.42 20.53
C GLU A 69 36.88 -14.76 19.62
N SER A 70 36.90 -13.43 19.53
CA SER A 70 35.97 -12.70 18.67
C SER A 70 36.19 -12.98 17.18
N LYS A 71 37.47 -13.18 16.74
CA LYS A 71 37.75 -13.56 15.36
C LYS A 71 37.24 -14.97 15.04
N LYS A 72 37.38 -15.94 15.95
CA LYS A 72 36.84 -17.29 15.74
C LYS A 72 35.32 -17.28 15.62
N GLN A 73 34.64 -16.45 16.48
CA GLN A 73 33.21 -16.28 16.38
C GLN A 73 32.79 -15.53 15.12
N LEU A 74 33.58 -14.55 14.68
CA LEU A 74 33.34 -13.78 13.47
C LEU A 74 33.35 -14.66 12.21
N GLU A 75 34.27 -15.58 12.09
CA GLU A 75 34.30 -16.51 10.93
C GLU A 75 33.06 -17.42 10.90
N LYS A 76 32.60 -17.90 12.06
CA LYS A 76 31.33 -18.64 12.12
C LYS A 76 30.12 -17.75 11.77
N ALA A 77 30.09 -16.52 12.31
CA ALA A 77 29.01 -15.58 12.03
C ALA A 77 28.93 -15.17 10.55
N LYS A 78 30.09 -15.01 9.87
CA LYS A 78 30.14 -14.76 8.42
C LYS A 78 29.54 -15.89 7.58
N ALA A 79 29.82 -17.15 7.96
CA ALA A 79 29.23 -18.30 7.29
C ALA A 79 27.70 -18.34 7.46
N THR A 80 27.22 -18.05 8.68
CA THR A 80 25.77 -17.91 8.96
C THR A 80 25.18 -16.75 8.17
N GLU A 81 25.84 -15.59 8.14
CA GLU A 81 25.40 -14.42 7.37
C GLU A 81 25.24 -14.76 5.87
N ALA A 82 26.19 -15.48 5.28
CA ALA A 82 26.12 -15.87 3.88
C ALA A 82 24.92 -16.79 3.60
N ALA A 83 24.70 -17.80 4.45
CA ALA A 83 23.54 -18.69 4.34
C ALA A 83 22.22 -17.94 4.53
N ASN A 84 22.16 -17.03 5.51
CA ASN A 84 20.96 -16.21 5.78
C ASN A 84 20.66 -15.26 4.61
N LYS A 85 21.68 -14.67 3.97
CA LYS A 85 21.49 -13.83 2.76
C LYS A 85 20.87 -14.61 1.59
N GLU A 86 21.29 -15.85 1.39
CA GLU A 86 20.70 -16.73 0.38
C GLU A 86 19.23 -17.06 0.73
N GLN A 87 18.97 -17.41 1.99
CA GLN A 87 17.62 -17.70 2.46
C GLN A 87 16.70 -16.50 2.35
N ILE A 88 17.15 -15.29 2.72
CA ILE A 88 16.39 -14.03 2.56
C ILE A 88 16.07 -13.81 1.07
N THR A 89 17.02 -14.00 0.18
CA THR A 89 16.80 -13.85 -1.25
C THR A 89 15.69 -14.79 -1.75
N LYS A 90 15.68 -16.03 -1.26
CA LYS A 90 14.65 -17.02 -1.59
C LYS A 90 13.28 -16.62 -1.01
N LEU A 91 13.22 -16.20 0.25
CA LEU A 91 11.97 -15.74 0.88
C LEU A 91 11.33 -14.58 0.11
N ILE A 92 12.15 -13.62 -0.35
CA ILE A 92 11.65 -12.49 -1.16
C ILE A 92 11.12 -13.00 -2.50
N ALA A 93 11.84 -13.87 -3.20
CA ALA A 93 11.41 -14.42 -4.49
C ALA A 93 10.10 -15.23 -4.36
N ASP A 94 9.98 -16.04 -3.31
CA ASP A 94 8.76 -16.81 -3.02
C ASP A 94 7.58 -15.88 -2.72
N ALA A 95 7.80 -14.79 -1.96
CA ALA A 95 6.78 -13.81 -1.65
C ALA A 95 6.34 -12.99 -2.90
N GLU A 96 7.28 -12.61 -3.76
CA GLU A 96 6.96 -11.97 -5.04
C GLU A 96 6.15 -12.91 -5.95
N GLY A 97 6.48 -14.20 -5.97
CA GLY A 97 5.73 -15.23 -6.67
C GLY A 97 4.30 -15.37 -6.14
N TYR A 98 4.14 -15.43 -4.81
CA TYR A 98 2.85 -15.44 -4.15
C TYR A 98 2.01 -14.21 -4.51
N LEU A 99 2.55 -13.01 -4.33
CA LEU A 99 1.87 -11.76 -4.65
C LEU A 99 1.49 -11.68 -6.15
N SER A 100 2.35 -12.17 -7.03
CA SER A 100 2.06 -12.19 -8.47
C SER A 100 0.88 -13.09 -8.82
N LYS A 101 0.71 -14.19 -8.09
CA LYS A 101 -0.34 -15.18 -8.34
C LYS A 101 -1.66 -14.82 -7.66
N HIS A 102 -1.61 -14.36 -6.41
CA HIS A 102 -2.79 -14.26 -5.55
C HIS A 102 -3.34 -12.84 -5.44
N TYR A 103 -2.48 -11.81 -5.46
CA TYR A 103 -2.90 -10.43 -5.26
C TYR A 103 -3.97 -9.99 -6.27
N SER A 104 -3.77 -10.29 -7.56
CA SER A 104 -4.71 -9.87 -8.60
C SER A 104 -6.07 -10.53 -8.42
N SER A 105 -6.12 -11.85 -8.28
CA SER A 105 -7.38 -12.61 -8.23
C SER A 105 -8.13 -12.49 -6.91
N GLU A 106 -7.42 -12.37 -5.79
CA GLU A 106 -8.01 -12.38 -4.45
C GLU A 106 -8.35 -10.98 -3.92
N TYR A 107 -7.74 -9.94 -4.46
CA TYR A 107 -7.95 -8.57 -4.02
C TYR A 107 -8.21 -7.61 -5.19
N TYR A 108 -7.20 -7.32 -6.02
CA TYR A 108 -7.28 -6.25 -7.02
C TYR A 108 -8.45 -6.38 -8.00
N ASP A 109 -8.69 -7.58 -8.55
CA ASP A 109 -9.75 -7.79 -9.53
C ASP A 109 -11.14 -7.59 -8.91
N ILE A 110 -11.30 -7.90 -7.62
CA ILE A 110 -12.53 -7.70 -6.86
C ILE A 110 -12.76 -6.19 -6.65
N VAL A 111 -11.73 -5.46 -6.19
CA VAL A 111 -11.79 -4.00 -6.01
C VAL A 111 -12.03 -3.30 -7.34
N ALA A 112 -11.33 -3.71 -8.40
CA ALA A 112 -11.51 -3.12 -9.74
C ALA A 112 -12.94 -3.30 -10.27
N LYS A 113 -13.54 -4.47 -10.09
CA LYS A 113 -14.94 -4.72 -10.46
C LYS A 113 -15.92 -3.89 -9.63
N SER A 114 -15.67 -3.75 -8.33
CA SER A 114 -16.44 -2.87 -7.45
C SER A 114 -16.37 -1.42 -7.91
N CYS A 115 -15.18 -0.90 -8.23
CA CYS A 115 -15.00 0.45 -8.75
C CYS A 115 -15.75 0.67 -10.08
N GLU A 116 -15.77 -0.30 -10.98
CA GLU A 116 -16.56 -0.19 -12.21
C GLU A 116 -18.07 -0.20 -11.96
N ALA A 117 -18.54 -0.98 -10.96
CA ALA A 117 -19.94 -0.96 -10.54
C ALA A 117 -20.32 0.37 -9.90
N GLU A 118 -19.48 0.92 -9.01
CA GLU A 118 -19.68 2.25 -8.41
C GLU A 118 -19.72 3.34 -9.48
N LYS A 119 -18.81 3.33 -10.42
CA LYS A 119 -18.79 4.27 -11.55
C LYS A 119 -20.08 4.25 -12.35
N LYS A 120 -20.61 3.04 -12.65
CA LYS A 120 -21.91 2.90 -13.34
C LYS A 120 -23.07 3.46 -12.50
N ALA A 121 -23.07 3.17 -11.19
CA ALA A 121 -24.09 3.68 -10.26
C ALA A 121 -24.03 5.20 -10.15
N GLU A 122 -22.84 5.78 -10.02
CA GLU A 122 -22.61 7.21 -9.95
C GLU A 122 -23.06 7.94 -11.21
N ASN A 123 -22.71 7.44 -12.39
CA ASN A 123 -23.18 7.98 -13.66
C ASN A 123 -24.71 7.96 -13.75
N SER A 124 -25.35 6.88 -13.33
CA SER A 124 -26.82 6.77 -13.31
C SER A 124 -27.45 7.76 -12.32
N SER A 125 -26.83 7.94 -11.16
CA SER A 125 -27.28 8.90 -10.14
C SER A 125 -27.18 10.34 -10.65
N PHE A 126 -26.04 10.68 -11.28
CA PHE A 126 -25.84 11.99 -11.88
C PHE A 126 -26.87 12.33 -12.95
N GLU A 127 -27.18 11.40 -13.88
CA GLU A 127 -28.20 11.65 -14.92
C GLU A 127 -29.61 11.84 -14.31
N LYS A 128 -29.96 11.14 -13.23
CA LYS A 128 -31.20 11.37 -12.50
C LYS A 128 -31.23 12.76 -11.86
N THR A 129 -30.15 13.15 -11.16
CA THR A 129 -30.02 14.47 -10.54
C THR A 129 -30.12 15.58 -11.59
N LYS A 130 -29.45 15.43 -12.71
CA LYS A 130 -29.51 16.38 -13.83
C LYS A 130 -30.93 16.52 -14.40
N THR A 131 -31.63 15.40 -14.61
CA THR A 131 -33.02 15.39 -15.06
C THR A 131 -33.92 16.09 -14.06
N GLN A 132 -33.76 15.82 -12.76
CA GLN A 132 -34.54 16.46 -11.69
C GLN A 132 -34.31 17.99 -11.70
N ILE A 133 -33.07 18.45 -11.77
CA ILE A 133 -32.75 19.89 -11.81
C ILE A 133 -33.38 20.53 -13.07
N GLN A 134 -33.39 19.86 -14.22
CA GLN A 134 -34.03 20.36 -15.43
C GLN A 134 -35.54 20.46 -15.30
N GLU A 135 -36.19 19.47 -14.69
CA GLU A 135 -37.65 19.49 -14.44
C GLU A 135 -38.03 20.57 -13.45
N GLU A 136 -37.29 20.75 -12.36
CA GLU A 136 -37.50 21.84 -11.38
C GLU A 136 -37.39 23.19 -12.07
N HIS A 137 -36.34 23.40 -12.87
CA HIS A 137 -36.17 24.65 -13.62
C HIS A 137 -37.31 24.91 -14.58
N LYS A 138 -37.76 23.91 -15.32
CA LYS A 138 -38.90 24.04 -16.24
C LYS A 138 -40.20 24.41 -15.52
N LYS A 139 -40.45 23.80 -14.35
CA LYS A 139 -41.63 24.14 -13.52
C LYS A 139 -41.53 25.56 -12.98
N ALA A 140 -40.38 25.98 -12.47
CA ALA A 140 -40.15 27.32 -11.97
C ALA A 140 -40.40 28.37 -13.07
N LEU A 141 -39.79 28.20 -14.25
CA LEU A 141 -39.99 29.11 -15.37
C LEU A 141 -41.45 29.22 -15.81
N GLY A 142 -42.23 28.14 -15.71
CA GLY A 142 -43.64 28.13 -16.08
C GLY A 142 -44.52 28.98 -15.17
N SER A 143 -44.07 29.30 -13.95
CA SER A 143 -44.78 30.12 -12.95
C SER A 143 -44.32 31.57 -12.90
N LEU A 144 -43.14 31.90 -13.43
CA LEU A 144 -42.55 33.24 -13.36
C LEU A 144 -43.00 34.10 -14.55
N LYS A 145 -43.30 35.38 -14.26
CA LYS A 145 -43.69 36.38 -15.25
C LYS A 145 -42.76 37.59 -15.31
N ASP A 146 -42.03 37.82 -14.23
CA ASP A 146 -41.09 38.93 -14.11
C ASP A 146 -39.74 38.58 -14.78
N ALA A 147 -39.16 39.51 -15.52
CA ALA A 147 -37.92 39.31 -16.27
C ALA A 147 -36.70 39.13 -15.33
N GLU A 148 -36.66 39.79 -14.19
CA GLU A 148 -35.57 39.68 -13.24
C GLU A 148 -35.64 38.36 -12.48
N GLU A 149 -36.86 37.91 -12.10
CA GLU A 149 -37.09 36.59 -11.51
C GLU A 149 -36.70 35.46 -12.47
N ILE A 150 -37.04 35.57 -13.74
CA ILE A 150 -36.61 34.60 -14.79
C ILE A 150 -35.08 34.58 -14.92
N LYS A 151 -34.41 35.70 -14.85
CA LYS A 151 -32.97 35.82 -14.91
C LYS A 151 -32.31 35.18 -13.67
N ALA A 152 -32.85 35.45 -12.49
CA ALA A 152 -32.38 34.85 -11.23
C ALA A 152 -32.53 33.33 -11.24
N GLU A 153 -33.68 32.79 -11.72
CA GLU A 153 -33.91 31.36 -11.84
C GLU A 153 -32.92 30.70 -12.83
N LYS A 154 -32.64 31.31 -13.98
CA LYS A 154 -31.64 30.80 -14.93
C LYS A 154 -30.24 30.77 -14.30
N TYR A 155 -29.92 31.72 -13.46
CA TYR A 155 -28.64 31.70 -12.74
C TYR A 155 -28.61 30.57 -11.70
N THR A 156 -29.65 30.41 -10.90
CA THR A 156 -29.81 29.32 -9.92
C THR A 156 -29.72 27.95 -10.58
N TYR A 157 -30.38 27.77 -11.71
CA TYR A 157 -30.29 26.53 -12.50
C TYR A 157 -28.86 26.20 -12.94
N LYS A 158 -28.13 27.19 -13.48
CA LYS A 158 -26.72 27.00 -13.88
C LYS A 158 -25.85 26.61 -12.71
N ASN A 159 -26.03 27.23 -11.54
CA ASN A 159 -25.27 26.90 -10.34
C ASN A 159 -25.60 25.50 -9.85
N LYS A 160 -26.86 25.09 -9.78
CA LYS A 160 -27.25 23.73 -9.39
C LYS A 160 -26.61 22.66 -10.32
N LEU A 161 -26.62 22.91 -11.64
CA LEU A 161 -25.98 21.99 -12.61
C LEU A 161 -24.48 21.94 -12.42
N TYR A 162 -23.83 23.08 -12.21
CA TYR A 162 -22.40 23.16 -11.97
C TYR A 162 -22.01 22.40 -10.70
N ASP A 163 -22.73 22.63 -9.59
CA ASP A 163 -22.48 21.96 -8.31
C ASP A 163 -22.67 20.43 -8.44
N ALA A 164 -23.74 20.01 -9.13
CA ALA A 164 -23.98 18.59 -9.39
C ALA A 164 -22.86 17.95 -10.24
N GLN A 165 -22.37 18.68 -11.24
CA GLN A 165 -21.26 18.22 -12.09
C GLN A 165 -19.96 18.11 -11.29
N MET A 166 -19.63 19.12 -10.49
CA MET A 166 -18.43 19.09 -9.65
C MET A 166 -18.44 17.94 -8.63
N ALA A 167 -19.59 17.71 -7.99
CA ALA A 167 -19.78 16.59 -7.08
C ALA A 167 -19.59 15.24 -7.78
N HIS A 168 -20.16 15.10 -8.98
CA HIS A 168 -20.01 13.90 -9.82
C HIS A 168 -18.55 13.65 -10.22
N GLU A 169 -17.85 14.67 -10.72
CA GLU A 169 -16.45 14.59 -11.11
C GLU A 169 -15.55 14.22 -9.92
N SER A 170 -15.80 14.83 -8.75
CA SER A 170 -15.08 14.48 -7.50
C SER A 170 -15.28 13.02 -7.14
N ARG A 171 -16.50 12.52 -7.20
CA ARG A 171 -16.80 11.11 -6.90
C ARG A 171 -16.15 10.14 -7.89
N LEU A 172 -16.15 10.47 -9.18
CA LEU A 172 -15.45 9.66 -10.19
C LEU A 172 -13.94 9.63 -9.96
N GLN A 173 -13.37 10.76 -9.49
CA GLN A 173 -11.93 10.81 -9.17
C GLN A 173 -11.62 9.92 -7.96
N GLU A 174 -12.41 9.99 -6.88
CA GLU A 174 -12.25 9.11 -5.70
C GLU A 174 -12.26 7.62 -6.07
N ILE A 175 -13.22 7.22 -6.93
CA ILE A 175 -13.32 5.83 -7.42
C ILE A 175 -12.06 5.44 -8.22
N LYS A 176 -11.57 6.35 -9.05
CA LYS A 176 -10.35 6.14 -9.85
C LYS A 176 -9.11 6.01 -8.97
N ASP A 177 -8.99 6.88 -7.98
CA ASP A 177 -7.86 6.90 -7.03
C ASP A 177 -7.85 5.60 -6.21
N ARG A 178 -8.99 5.17 -5.67
CA ARG A 178 -9.11 3.88 -4.98
C ARG A 178 -8.66 2.69 -5.83
N LYS A 179 -9.06 2.64 -7.11
CA LYS A 179 -8.61 1.59 -8.05
C LYS A 179 -7.09 1.66 -8.29
N HIS A 180 -6.55 2.86 -8.40
CA HIS A 180 -5.12 3.08 -8.56
C HIS A 180 -4.33 2.66 -7.31
N ASP A 181 -4.80 3.05 -6.13
CA ASP A 181 -4.18 2.70 -4.86
C ASP A 181 -4.15 1.17 -4.66
N ALA A 182 -5.27 0.49 -4.95
CA ALA A 182 -5.32 -0.96 -4.93
C ALA A 182 -4.32 -1.60 -5.91
N PHE A 183 -4.10 -1.01 -7.08
CA PHE A 183 -3.07 -1.47 -8.02
C PHE A 183 -1.66 -1.24 -7.49
N MET A 184 -1.37 -0.07 -6.94
CA MET A 184 -0.06 0.31 -6.45
C MET A 184 0.36 -0.41 -5.16
N HIS A 185 -0.61 -0.83 -4.34
CA HIS A 185 -0.33 -1.49 -3.06
C HIS A 185 0.53 -2.76 -3.23
N LYS A 186 0.32 -3.54 -4.30
CA LYS A 186 1.18 -4.70 -4.62
C LYS A 186 2.65 -4.32 -4.74
N PHE A 187 2.94 -3.22 -5.41
CA PHE A 187 4.32 -2.75 -5.61
C PHE A 187 4.91 -2.26 -4.30
N HIS A 188 4.13 -1.58 -3.46
CA HIS A 188 4.55 -1.20 -2.12
C HIS A 188 4.94 -2.41 -1.26
N LEU A 189 4.17 -3.50 -1.30
CA LEU A 189 4.49 -4.72 -0.56
C LEU A 189 5.79 -5.37 -1.08
N ILE A 190 5.99 -5.41 -2.39
CA ILE A 190 7.22 -5.92 -3.00
C ILE A 190 8.43 -5.07 -2.61
N ASP A 191 8.30 -3.75 -2.69
CA ASP A 191 9.37 -2.83 -2.34
C ASP A 191 9.72 -2.90 -0.85
N LEU A 192 8.73 -3.05 0.02
CA LEU A 192 8.95 -3.28 1.46
C LEU A 192 9.85 -4.50 1.70
N LEU A 193 9.55 -5.62 1.04
CA LEU A 193 10.36 -6.84 1.15
C LEU A 193 11.77 -6.67 0.58
N ARG A 194 11.90 -5.98 -0.55
CA ARG A 194 13.20 -5.71 -1.19
C ARG A 194 14.06 -4.77 -0.35
N MET A 195 13.48 -3.72 0.21
CA MET A 195 14.20 -2.79 1.07
C MET A 195 14.77 -3.47 2.31
N SER A 196 14.10 -4.48 2.84
CA SER A 196 14.60 -5.29 3.95
C SER A 196 15.91 -6.01 3.62
N LYS A 197 16.19 -6.27 2.34
CA LYS A 197 17.46 -6.82 1.87
C LYS A 197 18.62 -5.80 1.95
N TYR A 198 18.34 -4.51 1.78
CA TYR A 198 19.35 -3.45 1.67
C TYR A 198 19.69 -2.76 3.00
N THR A 199 18.93 -2.97 4.06
CA THR A 199 19.28 -2.50 5.40
C THR A 199 20.49 -3.23 6.02
N PHE A 200 21.29 -3.91 5.19
CA PHE A 200 22.49 -4.66 5.56
C PHE A 200 23.81 -3.88 5.33
N ALA A 201 23.74 -2.57 5.17
CA ALA A 201 24.93 -1.74 5.00
C ALA A 201 25.57 -1.35 6.34
#